data_11ee39719f06a7563677bf2de8608f9f
#
_entry.id   11ee39719f06a7563677bf2de8608f9f
#
_cell.length_a   1.000
_cell.length_b   1.000
_cell.length_c   1.000
_cell.angle_alpha   90.00
_cell.angle_beta   90.00
_cell.angle_gamma   90.00
#
_symmetry.space_group_name_H-M   'P 1'
#
loop_
_entity.id
_entity.type
_entity.pdbx_description
1 polymer ?
#
loop_
_entity_poly.entity_id
_entity_poly.type
_entity_poly.pdbx_seq_one_letter_code
_entity_poly.pdbx_strand_id
1 'polypeptide(L)'
;MIGPGAGVSERTCDLVHTALSAQRHLVLDADALTSFAEAPDRLFESIKTAPDAQVVLTPHEGEFPRLFSDISNKNPGRSKLERVRDAAARSGAVVLIKGADTVVAAPDGRATIASNAPPWLATAGAGDVLAGIIAAMLAQGVAAFEAASIGVWMHGEGAREAGPGLIAEDLPEVMPAVFRRLYDEFGIEY
;
A
#
# COMPACT_ATOMS: atom_id res chain seq x y z
N MET A 1 9.95 3.00 3.40
CA MET A 1 9.45 1.81 2.67
C MET A 1 10.45 0.68 2.82
N ILE A 2 9.96 -0.54 3.07
CA ILE A 2 10.75 -1.78 3.10
C ILE A 2 9.99 -2.81 2.26
N GLY A 3 10.71 -3.55 1.40
CA GLY A 3 10.10 -4.66 0.67
C GLY A 3 10.77 -4.98 -0.65
N PRO A 4 10.51 -4.26 -1.73
CA PRO A 4 11.09 -4.61 -3.03
C PRO A 4 12.61 -4.77 -2.98
N GLY A 5 13.11 -5.98 -3.34
CA GLY A 5 14.53 -6.27 -3.36
C GLY A 5 15.23 -6.41 -1.99
N ALA A 6 14.47 -6.41 -0.88
CA ALA A 6 15.04 -6.58 0.46
C ALA A 6 15.51 -8.02 0.74
N GLY A 7 14.96 -8.97 0.00
CA GLY A 7 15.13 -10.40 0.22
C GLY A 7 14.18 -10.95 1.30
N VAL A 8 13.65 -12.14 1.05
CA VAL A 8 12.80 -12.86 2.01
C VAL A 8 13.69 -13.53 3.06
N SER A 9 13.74 -12.97 4.27
CA SER A 9 14.68 -13.43 5.30
C SER A 9 14.32 -12.89 6.69
N GLU A 10 14.87 -13.51 7.75
CA GLU A 10 14.76 -13.00 9.13
C GLU A 10 15.41 -11.61 9.27
N ARG A 11 16.47 -11.32 8.51
CA ARG A 11 17.06 -9.97 8.48
C ARG A 11 16.06 -8.89 8.05
N THR A 12 15.19 -9.21 7.10
CA THR A 12 14.13 -8.29 6.67
C THR A 12 13.08 -8.10 7.77
N CYS A 13 12.74 -9.17 8.50
CA CYS A 13 11.89 -9.06 9.69
C CYS A 13 12.53 -8.17 10.76
N ASP A 14 13.84 -8.35 11.04
CA ASP A 14 14.58 -7.54 12.02
C ASP A 14 14.60 -6.05 11.65
N LEU A 15 14.75 -5.72 10.37
CA LEU A 15 14.70 -4.35 9.88
C LEU A 15 13.31 -3.72 10.14
N VAL A 16 12.24 -4.46 9.88
CA VAL A 16 10.86 -4.01 10.14
C VAL A 16 10.65 -3.81 11.64
N HIS A 17 11.05 -4.77 12.47
CA HIS A 17 10.93 -4.67 13.94
C HIS A 17 11.73 -3.48 14.49
N THR A 18 12.95 -3.27 13.98
CA THR A 18 13.78 -2.13 14.40
C THR A 18 13.11 -0.80 14.06
N ALA A 19 12.56 -0.67 12.87
CA ALA A 19 11.89 0.55 12.45
C ALA A 19 10.60 0.82 13.26
N LEU A 20 9.80 -0.22 13.54
CA LEU A 20 8.61 -0.11 14.38
C LEU A 20 8.96 0.25 15.83
N SER A 21 10.00 -0.37 16.41
CA SER A 21 10.50 -0.04 17.76
C SER A 21 10.96 1.42 17.85
N ALA A 22 11.46 1.97 16.75
CA ALA A 22 11.82 3.38 16.63
C ALA A 22 10.63 4.30 16.25
N GLN A 23 9.39 3.78 16.29
CA GLN A 23 8.15 4.51 15.99
C GLN A 23 8.16 5.16 14.57
N ARG A 24 8.79 4.51 13.58
CA ARG A 24 8.85 5.04 12.21
C ARG A 24 7.62 4.67 11.43
N HIS A 25 7.12 5.62 10.62
CA HIS A 25 6.08 5.33 9.64
C HIS A 25 6.63 4.40 8.55
N LEU A 26 5.86 3.39 8.16
CA LEU A 26 6.31 2.34 7.24
C LEU A 26 5.29 2.06 6.14
N VAL A 27 5.82 1.83 4.94
CA VAL A 27 5.13 1.09 3.88
C VAL A 27 5.84 -0.25 3.72
N LEU A 28 5.11 -1.35 3.85
CA LEU A 28 5.60 -2.72 3.71
C LEU A 28 5.00 -3.37 2.46
N ASP A 29 5.85 -3.83 1.56
CA ASP A 29 5.48 -4.44 0.28
C ASP A 29 6.33 -5.68 -0.01
N ALA A 30 5.96 -6.49 -0.96
CA ALA A 30 6.75 -7.57 -1.56
C ALA A 30 7.50 -8.45 -0.52
N ASP A 31 8.84 -8.44 -0.55
CA ASP A 31 9.68 -9.30 0.30
C ASP A 31 9.45 -9.06 1.80
N ALA A 32 9.12 -7.83 2.22
CA ALA A 32 8.81 -7.56 3.61
C ALA A 32 7.53 -8.29 4.05
N LEU A 33 6.49 -8.30 3.23
CA LEU A 33 5.25 -9.02 3.51
C LEU A 33 5.50 -10.54 3.50
N THR A 34 6.24 -11.01 2.51
CA THR A 34 6.56 -12.44 2.35
C THR A 34 7.43 -12.96 3.50
N SER A 35 8.32 -12.14 4.07
CA SER A 35 9.17 -12.54 5.20
C SER A 35 8.38 -12.87 6.46
N PHE A 36 7.15 -12.34 6.62
CA PHE A 36 6.27 -12.65 7.74
C PHE A 36 5.22 -13.72 7.43
N ALA A 37 5.25 -14.36 6.25
CA ALA A 37 4.22 -15.32 5.83
C ALA A 37 4.04 -16.51 6.79
N GLU A 38 5.15 -17.01 7.37
CA GLU A 38 5.12 -18.14 8.31
C GLU A 38 4.65 -17.74 9.73
N ALA A 39 4.78 -16.46 10.10
CA ALA A 39 4.44 -15.95 11.41
C ALA A 39 3.88 -14.53 11.36
N PRO A 40 2.74 -14.28 10.70
CA PRO A 40 2.19 -12.95 10.48
C PRO A 40 1.84 -12.21 11.79
N ASP A 41 1.49 -12.94 12.84
CA ASP A 41 1.17 -12.33 14.13
C ASP A 41 2.38 -11.62 14.76
N ARG A 42 3.62 -12.02 14.48
CA ARG A 42 4.83 -11.26 14.89
C ARG A 42 4.82 -9.82 14.33
N LEU A 43 4.42 -9.66 13.08
CA LEU A 43 4.29 -8.34 12.46
C LEU A 43 3.14 -7.55 13.11
N PHE A 44 1.97 -8.17 13.23
CA PHE A 44 0.77 -7.49 13.75
C PHE A 44 0.93 -7.05 15.20
N GLU A 45 1.57 -7.87 16.04
CA GLU A 45 1.90 -7.48 17.42
C GLU A 45 2.88 -6.31 17.45
N SER A 46 3.91 -6.33 16.61
CA SER A 46 4.87 -5.21 16.52
C SER A 46 4.22 -3.92 16.06
N ILE A 47 3.28 -3.97 15.13
CA ILE A 47 2.51 -2.80 14.69
C ILE A 47 1.66 -2.26 15.86
N LYS A 48 0.94 -3.12 16.57
CA LYS A 48 0.08 -2.72 17.69
C LYS A 48 0.85 -2.16 18.87
N THR A 49 2.11 -2.54 19.04
CA THR A 49 2.99 -2.01 20.10
C THR A 49 3.76 -0.75 19.69
N ALA A 50 3.54 -0.25 18.49
CA ALA A 50 4.15 0.98 17.96
C ALA A 50 3.06 2.04 17.66
N PRO A 51 2.40 2.62 18.67
CA PRO A 51 1.21 3.45 18.51
C PRO A 51 1.45 4.74 17.73
N ASP A 52 2.67 5.26 17.72
CA ASP A 52 3.04 6.47 16.95
C ASP A 52 3.47 6.15 15.51
N ALA A 53 3.68 4.87 15.19
CA ALA A 53 4.03 4.43 13.85
C ALA A 53 2.77 4.28 13.00
N GLN A 54 2.75 4.94 11.85
CA GLN A 54 1.73 4.71 10.84
C GLN A 54 2.24 3.67 9.84
N VAL A 55 1.48 2.59 9.64
CA VAL A 55 1.90 1.46 8.81
C VAL A 55 0.88 1.20 7.70
N VAL A 56 1.39 1.04 6.48
CA VAL A 56 0.60 0.64 5.31
C VAL A 56 1.16 -0.66 4.77
N LEU A 57 0.30 -1.68 4.63
CA LEU A 57 0.60 -2.95 3.98
C LEU A 57 -0.01 -2.96 2.58
N THR A 58 0.79 -3.31 1.57
CA THR A 58 0.40 -3.17 0.16
C THR A 58 0.39 -4.49 -0.63
N PRO A 59 -0.19 -5.59 -0.12
CA PRO A 59 -0.21 -6.85 -0.84
C PRO A 59 -1.00 -6.78 -2.15
N HIS A 60 -0.57 -7.54 -3.16
CA HIS A 60 -1.44 -7.92 -4.27
C HIS A 60 -2.28 -9.17 -3.91
N GLU A 61 -3.24 -9.57 -4.76
CA GLU A 61 -4.12 -10.72 -4.50
C GLU A 61 -3.36 -12.04 -4.23
N GLY A 62 -2.16 -12.22 -4.78
CA GLY A 62 -1.34 -13.42 -4.55
C GLY A 62 -0.55 -13.39 -3.25
N GLU A 63 -0.23 -12.21 -2.71
CA GLU A 63 0.48 -12.02 -1.44
C GLU A 63 -0.48 -12.02 -0.24
N PHE A 64 -1.67 -11.47 -0.44
CA PHE A 64 -2.66 -11.33 0.63
C PHE A 64 -2.94 -12.62 1.41
N PRO A 65 -3.17 -13.79 0.77
CA PRO A 65 -3.42 -15.04 1.49
C PRO A 65 -2.24 -15.53 2.33
N ARG A 66 -1.02 -15.11 2.02
CA ARG A 66 0.18 -15.53 2.79
C ARG A 66 0.19 -14.88 4.18
N LEU A 67 -0.22 -13.60 4.27
CA LEU A 67 -0.33 -12.89 5.54
C LEU A 67 -1.66 -13.10 6.25
N PHE A 68 -2.74 -13.26 5.48
CA PHE A 68 -4.12 -13.29 5.96
C PHE A 68 -4.82 -14.58 5.52
N SER A 69 -4.17 -15.74 5.73
CA SER A 69 -4.68 -17.05 5.33
C SER A 69 -6.03 -17.38 5.98
N ASP A 70 -6.24 -16.98 7.22
CA ASP A 70 -7.48 -17.18 7.96
C ASP A 70 -8.64 -16.35 7.39
N ILE A 71 -8.39 -15.16 6.86
CA ILE A 71 -9.40 -14.32 6.20
C ILE A 71 -9.72 -14.89 4.82
N SER A 72 -8.70 -15.31 4.06
CA SER A 72 -8.85 -15.84 2.72
C SER A 72 -9.54 -17.20 2.68
N ASN A 73 -9.25 -18.08 3.63
CA ASN A 73 -9.72 -19.47 3.63
C ASN A 73 -11.08 -19.66 4.31
N LYS A 74 -11.43 -18.81 5.29
CA LYS A 74 -12.65 -18.99 6.10
C LYS A 74 -13.96 -18.69 5.36
N ASN A 75 -13.91 -17.89 4.28
CA ASN A 75 -15.13 -17.48 3.57
C ASN A 75 -14.83 -17.10 2.10
N PRO A 76 -14.85 -18.07 1.18
CA PRO A 76 -14.51 -17.82 -0.24
C PRO A 76 -15.51 -16.91 -0.98
N GLY A 77 -16.65 -16.57 -0.34
CA GLY A 77 -17.66 -15.65 -0.90
C GLY A 77 -17.53 -14.20 -0.46
N ARG A 78 -16.52 -13.85 0.38
CA ARG A 78 -16.34 -12.46 0.85
C ARG A 78 -15.83 -11.57 -0.26
N SER A 79 -16.39 -10.36 -0.32
CA SER A 79 -15.93 -9.31 -1.22
C SER A 79 -14.49 -8.87 -0.85
N LYS A 80 -13.78 -8.29 -1.82
CA LYS A 80 -12.46 -7.69 -1.58
C LYS A 80 -12.52 -6.66 -0.45
N LEU A 81 -13.57 -5.83 -0.42
CA LEU A 81 -13.78 -4.81 0.62
C LEU A 81 -13.84 -5.42 2.02
N GLU A 82 -14.62 -6.49 2.21
CA GLU A 82 -14.71 -7.17 3.51
C GLU A 82 -13.38 -7.77 3.94
N ARG A 83 -12.66 -8.41 3.00
CA ARG A 83 -11.35 -8.99 3.27
C ARG A 83 -10.33 -7.93 3.72
N VAL A 84 -10.29 -6.77 3.05
CA VAL A 84 -9.35 -5.69 3.37
C VAL A 84 -9.68 -5.07 4.72
N ARG A 85 -10.96 -4.85 5.04
CA ARG A 85 -11.40 -4.36 6.35
C ARG A 85 -11.01 -5.30 7.49
N ASP A 86 -11.24 -6.60 7.33
CA ASP A 86 -10.84 -7.58 8.33
C ASP A 86 -9.32 -7.61 8.52
N ALA A 87 -8.56 -7.53 7.42
CA ALA A 87 -7.11 -7.49 7.47
C ALA A 87 -6.58 -6.24 8.19
N ALA A 88 -7.17 -5.07 7.93
CA ALA A 88 -6.83 -3.85 8.62
C ALA A 88 -7.13 -3.93 10.12
N ALA A 89 -8.32 -4.37 10.50
CA ALA A 89 -8.71 -4.56 11.90
C ALA A 89 -7.80 -5.57 12.61
N ARG A 90 -7.42 -6.68 11.94
CA ARG A 90 -6.54 -7.71 12.49
C ARG A 90 -5.12 -7.23 12.70
N SER A 91 -4.55 -6.57 11.69
CA SER A 91 -3.15 -6.15 11.71
C SER A 91 -2.89 -4.88 12.53
N GLY A 92 -3.89 -4.01 12.67
CA GLY A 92 -3.73 -2.67 13.22
C GLY A 92 -3.09 -1.68 12.24
N ALA A 93 -2.87 -2.08 10.98
CA ALA A 93 -2.32 -1.26 9.91
C ALA A 93 -3.39 -0.85 8.92
N VAL A 94 -3.12 0.18 8.12
CA VAL A 94 -3.84 0.39 6.87
C VAL A 94 -3.42 -0.71 5.90
N VAL A 95 -4.40 -1.38 5.28
CA VAL A 95 -4.17 -2.46 4.31
C VAL A 95 -4.78 -2.07 2.98
N LEU A 96 -4.06 -2.30 1.90
CA LEU A 96 -4.65 -2.27 0.57
C LEU A 96 -4.41 -3.57 -0.18
N ILE A 97 -5.35 -3.96 -1.04
CA ILE A 97 -5.15 -5.03 -2.02
C ILE A 97 -5.08 -4.40 -3.41
N LYS A 98 -3.92 -4.53 -4.04
CA LYS A 98 -3.68 -4.05 -5.42
C LYS A 98 -4.55 -4.80 -6.43
N GLY A 99 -5.02 -4.11 -7.48
CA GLY A 99 -5.79 -4.68 -8.57
C GLY A 99 -6.40 -3.60 -9.46
N ALA A 100 -7.21 -3.99 -10.45
CA ALA A 100 -7.96 -3.08 -11.30
C ALA A 100 -8.90 -2.17 -10.47
N ASP A 101 -9.42 -2.72 -9.37
CA ASP A 101 -10.14 -2.06 -8.30
C ASP A 101 -9.30 -2.17 -7.01
N THR A 102 -8.37 -1.27 -6.79
CA THR A 102 -7.59 -1.27 -5.54
C THR A 102 -8.48 -0.83 -4.37
N VAL A 103 -8.55 -1.66 -3.34
CA VAL A 103 -9.31 -1.37 -2.11
C VAL A 103 -8.32 -1.05 -1.00
N VAL A 104 -8.56 0.06 -0.30
CA VAL A 104 -7.80 0.49 0.89
C VAL A 104 -8.73 0.47 2.09
N ALA A 105 -8.30 -0.05 3.23
CA ALA A 105 -9.05 0.05 4.48
C ALA A 105 -8.15 0.39 5.68
N ALA A 106 -8.72 1.11 6.63
CA ALA A 106 -8.11 1.45 7.91
C ALA A 106 -8.64 0.55 9.03
N PRO A 107 -7.91 0.42 10.16
CA PRO A 107 -8.35 -0.37 11.31
C PRO A 107 -9.67 0.11 11.94
N ASP A 108 -10.03 1.38 11.75
CA ASP A 108 -11.29 1.98 12.24
C ASP A 108 -12.51 1.65 11.35
N GLY A 109 -12.31 0.88 10.26
CA GLY A 109 -13.35 0.44 9.33
C GLY A 109 -13.60 1.35 8.14
N ARG A 110 -12.97 2.55 8.08
CA ARG A 110 -13.00 3.38 6.86
C ARG A 110 -12.42 2.61 5.69
N ALA A 111 -12.98 2.81 4.50
CA ALA A 111 -12.43 2.20 3.29
C ALA A 111 -12.68 3.05 2.06
N THR A 112 -11.78 2.94 1.09
CA THR A 112 -11.93 3.53 -0.26
C THR A 112 -11.72 2.46 -1.32
N ILE A 113 -12.33 2.66 -2.49
CA ILE A 113 -12.16 1.82 -3.67
C ILE A 113 -11.75 2.75 -4.81
N ALA A 114 -10.57 2.55 -5.36
CA ALA A 114 -10.10 3.25 -6.55
C ALA A 114 -10.21 2.35 -7.76
N SER A 115 -10.93 2.81 -8.78
CA SER A 115 -11.16 2.11 -10.06
C SER A 115 -10.61 2.87 -11.27
N ASN A 116 -9.72 3.84 -11.02
CA ASN A 116 -9.13 4.68 -12.06
C ASN A 116 -7.88 4.08 -12.72
N ALA A 117 -7.42 2.90 -12.27
CA ALA A 117 -6.26 2.22 -12.84
C ALA A 117 -6.56 1.68 -14.24
N PRO A 118 -5.87 2.16 -15.29
CA PRO A 118 -6.04 1.62 -16.63
C PRO A 118 -5.31 0.26 -16.76
N PRO A 119 -5.71 -0.59 -17.75
CA PRO A 119 -5.14 -1.93 -17.88
C PRO A 119 -3.60 -1.96 -18.07
N TRP A 120 -3.03 -0.95 -18.70
CA TRP A 120 -1.58 -0.86 -18.94
C TRP A 120 -0.76 -0.53 -17.70
N LEU A 121 -1.42 -0.19 -16.57
CA LEU A 121 -0.74 -0.07 -15.28
C LEU A 121 -0.30 -1.43 -14.72
N ALA A 122 -0.79 -2.54 -15.25
CA ALA A 122 -0.38 -3.88 -14.89
C ALA A 122 1.01 -4.24 -15.47
N THR A 123 2.00 -3.40 -15.24
CA THR A 123 3.40 -3.59 -15.64
C THR A 123 4.28 -3.92 -14.42
N ALA A 124 5.39 -4.61 -14.67
CA ALA A 124 6.35 -4.94 -13.62
C ALA A 124 6.94 -3.65 -13.00
N GLY A 125 7.11 -3.62 -11.66
CA GLY A 125 7.64 -2.47 -10.94
C GLY A 125 6.60 -1.38 -10.60
N ALA A 126 5.41 -1.38 -11.20
CA ALA A 126 4.38 -0.38 -10.90
C ALA A 126 3.96 -0.39 -9.41
N GLY A 127 3.94 -1.57 -8.77
CA GLY A 127 3.68 -1.70 -7.34
C GLY A 127 4.72 -1.02 -6.47
N ASP A 128 6.00 -1.08 -6.87
CA ASP A 128 7.12 -0.44 -6.16
C ASP A 128 6.97 1.08 -6.19
N VAL A 129 6.55 1.63 -7.34
CA VAL A 129 6.26 3.06 -7.49
C VAL A 129 5.08 3.47 -6.61
N LEU A 130 4.00 2.68 -6.59
CA LEU A 130 2.87 2.94 -5.68
C LEU A 130 3.32 3.00 -4.22
N ALA A 131 4.12 2.03 -3.78
CA ALA A 131 4.64 2.01 -2.42
C ALA A 131 5.54 3.24 -2.13
N GLY A 132 6.30 3.70 -3.12
CA GLY A 132 7.09 4.94 -3.06
C GLY A 132 6.22 6.20 -2.93
N ILE A 133 5.14 6.32 -3.71
CA ILE A 133 4.19 7.44 -3.63
C ILE A 133 3.54 7.49 -2.24
N ILE A 134 3.08 6.35 -1.72
CA ILE A 134 2.48 6.27 -0.37
C ILE A 134 3.50 6.68 0.69
N ALA A 135 4.75 6.19 0.58
CA ALA A 135 5.82 6.57 1.51
C ALA A 135 6.13 8.07 1.48
N ALA A 136 6.09 8.69 0.30
CA ALA A 136 6.27 10.13 0.16
C ALA A 136 5.13 10.93 0.84
N MET A 137 3.89 10.47 0.77
CA MET A 137 2.75 11.09 1.47
C MET A 137 2.91 10.97 3.00
N LEU A 138 3.27 9.77 3.49
CA LEU A 138 3.56 9.57 4.92
C LEU A 138 4.70 10.47 5.41
N ALA A 139 5.75 10.65 4.62
CA ALA A 139 6.89 11.50 4.96
C ALA A 139 6.52 12.99 5.05
N GLN A 140 5.45 13.40 4.41
CA GLN A 140 4.89 14.76 4.49
C GLN A 140 3.88 14.92 5.65
N GLY A 141 3.70 13.89 6.48
CA GLY A 141 2.79 13.92 7.63
C GLY A 141 1.33 13.64 7.28
N VAL A 142 1.04 13.15 6.07
CA VAL A 142 -0.32 12.71 5.71
C VAL A 142 -0.62 11.42 6.46
N ALA A 143 -1.80 11.33 7.08
CA ALA A 143 -2.19 10.15 7.83
C ALA A 143 -2.30 8.90 6.92
N ALA A 144 -2.02 7.70 7.47
CA ALA A 144 -1.79 6.49 6.68
C ALA A 144 -2.94 6.12 5.73
N PHE A 145 -4.19 6.27 6.16
CA PHE A 145 -5.34 5.95 5.33
C PHE A 145 -5.46 6.91 4.15
N GLU A 146 -5.31 8.19 4.42
CA GLU A 146 -5.31 9.25 3.41
C GLU A 146 -4.09 9.11 2.47
N ALA A 147 -2.90 8.84 3.02
CA ALA A 147 -1.68 8.62 2.23
C ALA A 147 -1.83 7.44 1.27
N ALA A 148 -2.38 6.32 1.73
CA ALA A 148 -2.65 5.16 0.89
C ALA A 148 -3.71 5.45 -0.18
N SER A 149 -4.80 6.12 0.19
CA SER A 149 -5.91 6.46 -0.71
C SER A 149 -5.48 7.44 -1.81
N ILE A 150 -4.77 8.51 -1.43
CA ILE A 150 -4.18 9.48 -2.35
C ILE A 150 -3.16 8.79 -3.26
N GLY A 151 -2.27 7.99 -2.69
CA GLY A 151 -1.23 7.28 -3.44
C GLY A 151 -1.81 6.37 -4.52
N VAL A 152 -2.86 5.59 -4.19
CA VAL A 152 -3.55 4.72 -5.14
C VAL A 152 -4.20 5.53 -6.26
N TRP A 153 -4.88 6.62 -5.92
CA TRP A 153 -5.53 7.48 -6.91
C TRP A 153 -4.49 8.14 -7.84
N MET A 154 -3.44 8.73 -7.28
CA MET A 154 -2.36 9.37 -8.06
C MET A 154 -1.66 8.39 -8.99
N HIS A 155 -1.43 7.17 -8.53
CA HIS A 155 -0.83 6.10 -9.32
C HIS A 155 -1.68 5.77 -10.56
N GLY A 156 -3.00 5.67 -10.40
CA GLY A 156 -3.93 5.48 -11.51
C GLY A 156 -3.96 6.66 -12.49
N GLU A 157 -3.99 7.90 -11.96
CA GLU A 157 -3.96 9.11 -12.78
C GLU A 157 -2.63 9.30 -13.50
N GLY A 158 -1.51 8.95 -12.86
CA GLY A 158 -0.19 8.93 -13.52
C GLY A 158 -0.15 7.96 -14.70
N ALA A 159 -0.73 6.77 -14.52
CA ALA A 159 -0.82 5.81 -15.62
C ALA A 159 -1.71 6.28 -16.77
N ARG A 160 -2.77 7.02 -16.49
CA ARG A 160 -3.61 7.65 -17.53
C ARG A 160 -2.84 8.75 -18.28
N GLU A 161 -2.06 9.54 -17.55
CA GLU A 161 -1.23 10.61 -18.11
C GLU A 161 -0.14 10.04 -19.03
N ALA A 162 0.57 8.97 -18.60
CA ALA A 162 1.58 8.30 -19.40
C ALA A 162 1.02 7.59 -20.63
N GLY A 163 -0.17 7.01 -20.52
CA GLY A 163 -0.84 6.32 -21.61
C GLY A 163 -0.38 4.89 -21.89
N PRO A 164 -0.92 4.26 -22.94
CA PRO A 164 -0.55 2.90 -23.35
C PRO A 164 0.92 2.79 -23.74
N GLY A 165 1.58 1.72 -23.28
CA GLY A 165 3.02 1.52 -23.46
C GLY A 165 3.85 1.92 -22.26
N LEU A 166 3.20 2.42 -21.20
CA LEU A 166 3.79 2.75 -19.90
C LEU A 166 4.72 1.63 -19.40
N ILE A 167 5.89 2.04 -18.92
CA ILE A 167 6.74 1.27 -18.04
C ILE A 167 6.76 1.92 -16.64
N ALA A 168 7.19 1.20 -15.62
CA ALA A 168 7.09 1.69 -14.24
C ALA A 168 7.88 3.00 -14.02
N GLU A 169 9.00 3.15 -14.71
CA GLU A 169 9.88 4.31 -14.65
C GLU A 169 9.23 5.60 -15.17
N ASP A 170 8.22 5.50 -16.02
CA ASP A 170 7.49 6.67 -16.55
C ASP A 170 6.59 7.31 -15.47
N LEU A 171 6.12 6.52 -14.49
CA LEU A 171 5.17 6.99 -13.48
C LEU A 171 5.70 8.18 -12.65
N PRO A 172 6.92 8.16 -12.12
CA PRO A 172 7.47 9.32 -11.42
C PRO A 172 7.57 10.56 -12.31
N GLU A 173 7.89 10.40 -13.59
CA GLU A 173 8.09 11.50 -14.54
C GLU A 173 6.79 12.26 -14.85
N VAL A 174 5.65 11.58 -14.81
CA VAL A 174 4.34 12.19 -15.07
C VAL A 174 3.67 12.77 -13.82
N MET A 175 4.19 12.52 -12.60
CA MET A 175 3.60 13.05 -11.37
C MET A 175 3.47 14.57 -11.36
N PRO A 176 4.43 15.38 -11.87
CA PRO A 176 4.26 16.83 -11.96
C PRO A 176 3.04 17.25 -12.78
N ALA A 177 2.68 16.50 -13.84
CA ALA A 177 1.49 16.79 -14.63
C ALA A 177 0.19 16.48 -13.85
N VAL A 178 0.18 15.38 -13.10
CA VAL A 178 -0.95 15.03 -12.22
C VAL A 178 -1.17 16.11 -11.16
N PHE A 179 -0.10 16.60 -10.52
CA PHE A 179 -0.20 17.69 -9.53
C PHE A 179 -0.71 19.00 -10.15
N ARG A 180 -0.16 19.43 -11.30
CA ARG A 180 -0.64 20.64 -11.98
C ARG A 180 -2.15 20.58 -12.24
N ARG A 181 -2.62 19.45 -12.80
CA ARG A 181 -4.04 19.25 -13.07
C ARG A 181 -4.90 19.36 -11.79
N LEU A 182 -4.44 18.79 -10.67
CA LEU A 182 -5.12 18.92 -9.38
C LEU A 182 -5.17 20.38 -8.91
N TYR A 183 -4.06 21.09 -8.98
CA TYR A 183 -3.99 22.49 -8.55
C TYR A 183 -4.91 23.37 -9.39
N ASP A 184 -4.93 23.17 -10.72
CA ASP A 184 -5.84 23.87 -11.63
C ASP A 184 -7.31 23.56 -11.29
N GLU A 185 -7.64 22.28 -11.02
CA GLU A 185 -9.01 21.84 -10.69
C GLU A 185 -9.50 22.46 -9.38
N PHE A 186 -8.64 22.60 -8.39
CA PHE A 186 -8.98 23.20 -7.08
C PHE A 186 -8.67 24.69 -6.98
N GLY A 187 -8.20 25.33 -8.05
CA GLY A 187 -7.87 26.76 -8.06
C GLY A 187 -6.73 27.13 -7.10
N ILE A 188 -5.76 26.22 -6.91
CA ILE A 188 -4.59 26.42 -6.06
C ILE A 188 -3.49 27.06 -6.91
N GLU A 189 -3.06 28.27 -6.54
CA GLU A 189 -1.90 28.93 -7.17
C GLU A 189 -0.59 28.24 -6.70
N TYR A 190 0.37 28.02 -7.61
CA TYR A 190 1.66 27.35 -7.36
C TYR A 190 2.82 27.99 -8.13
#